data_11970c6dda474bab704cecbb464f65d5
#
_entry.id   11970c6dda474bab704cecbb464f65d5
#
_cell.length_a   1.000
_cell.length_b   1.000
_cell.length_c   1.000
_cell.angle_alpha   90.00
_cell.angle_beta   90.00
_cell.angle_gamma   90.00
#
_symmetry.space_group_name_H-M   'P 1'
#
loop_
_entity.id
_entity.type
_entity.pdbx_description
1 polymer ?
#
loop_
_entity_poly.entity_id
_entity_poly.type
_entity_poly.pdbx_seq_one_letter_code
_entity_poly.pdbx_strand_id
1 'polypeptide(L)'
;MPQRIGFVCLNTRERYAEADGTEVITEVEADRSLHIRPSGEITYRSGTDATLEISAQEEVPTAAEAVLGASILLEQLTEDRSGEARLYLESVSQGGDTTQLLFGYQIDGVPIRFSDGGHAAEITLSGTSVTRLTLRFRQYSTAGETSLLLPLRQTLAIAAEHPGTELSVGYADGGGDSVSASWLAD
;
A
#
# COMPACT_ATOMS: atom_id res chain seq x y z
N MET A 1 12.41 16.88 12.20
CA MET A 1 11.32 16.80 13.18
C MET A 1 10.25 15.93 12.57
N PRO A 2 9.78 14.85 13.18
CA PRO A 2 8.70 14.05 12.61
C PRO A 2 7.44 14.91 12.52
N GLN A 3 6.93 15.10 11.31
CA GLN A 3 5.60 15.64 11.13
C GLN A 3 4.62 14.62 11.72
N ARG A 4 4.16 14.88 12.93
CA ARG A 4 2.99 14.19 13.46
C ARG A 4 1.86 14.49 12.48
N ILE A 5 1.16 13.47 12.02
CA ILE A 5 -0.14 13.63 11.38
C ILE A 5 -1.00 14.34 12.41
N GLY A 6 -0.94 15.68 12.38
CA GLY A 6 -1.70 16.52 13.26
C GLY A 6 -3.12 16.59 12.74
N PHE A 7 -3.95 15.64 13.13
CA PHE A 7 -5.38 15.92 13.13
C PHE A 7 -5.59 17.07 14.10
N VAL A 8 -5.74 18.27 13.57
CA VAL A 8 -6.09 19.45 14.36
C VAL A 8 -7.45 19.14 14.98
N CYS A 9 -7.53 19.20 16.32
CA CYS A 9 -8.78 19.05 17.05
C CYS A 9 -9.72 20.23 16.71
N LEU A 10 -10.52 20.08 15.68
CA LEU A 10 -11.74 20.84 15.49
C LEU A 10 -12.89 20.02 16.09
N ASN A 11 -13.86 20.68 16.69
CA ASN A 11 -14.95 20.12 17.50
C ASN A 11 -15.99 19.26 16.72
N THR A 12 -15.68 18.81 15.51
CA THR A 12 -16.60 18.13 14.58
C THR A 12 -16.13 16.72 14.18
N ARG A 13 -15.30 16.08 15.02
CA ARG A 13 -14.90 14.70 14.79
C ARG A 13 -15.94 13.73 15.34
N GLU A 14 -16.43 12.88 14.48
CA GLU A 14 -17.21 11.72 14.86
C GLU A 14 -16.32 10.49 14.82
N ARG A 15 -16.42 9.61 15.83
CA ARG A 15 -15.77 8.31 15.88
C ARG A 15 -16.80 7.26 16.23
N TYR A 16 -16.88 6.23 15.40
CA TYR A 16 -17.74 5.08 15.64
C TYR A 16 -17.08 3.80 15.12
N ALA A 17 -17.62 2.65 15.54
CA ALA A 17 -17.22 1.35 15.02
C ALA A 17 -18.36 0.77 14.18
N GLU A 18 -18.03 0.19 13.05
CA GLU A 18 -18.95 -0.57 12.21
C GLU A 18 -19.14 -1.99 12.75
N ALA A 19 -20.12 -2.71 12.22
CA ALA A 19 -20.47 -4.06 12.70
C ALA A 19 -19.35 -5.10 12.47
N ASP A 20 -18.45 -4.86 11.50
CA ASP A 20 -17.30 -5.68 11.19
C ASP A 20 -16.05 -5.36 12.05
N GLY A 21 -16.18 -4.40 12.97
CA GLY A 21 -15.11 -3.92 13.81
C GLY A 21 -14.22 -2.83 13.20
N THR A 22 -14.57 -2.33 12.01
CA THR A 22 -13.88 -1.19 11.40
C THR A 22 -14.10 0.06 12.25
N GLU A 23 -13.03 0.70 12.70
CA GLU A 23 -13.09 2.02 13.34
C GLU A 23 -13.13 3.10 12.26
N VAL A 24 -14.10 4.00 12.37
CA VAL A 24 -14.28 5.13 11.45
C VAL A 24 -14.14 6.43 12.21
N ILE A 25 -13.31 7.32 11.67
CA ILE A 25 -13.12 8.69 12.16
C ILE A 25 -13.48 9.60 10.99
N THR A 26 -14.46 10.48 11.16
CA THR A 26 -14.90 11.44 10.16
C THR A 26 -14.76 12.87 10.64
N GLU A 27 -14.43 13.76 9.73
CA GLU A 27 -14.50 15.21 9.87
C GLU A 27 -15.48 15.73 8.82
N VAL A 28 -16.74 15.85 9.20
CA VAL A 28 -17.85 16.13 8.28
C VAL A 28 -17.67 17.46 7.54
N GLU A 29 -17.24 18.52 8.25
CA GLU A 29 -17.06 19.87 7.65
C GLU A 29 -15.90 19.89 6.62
N ALA A 30 -14.93 19.01 6.77
CA ALA A 30 -13.76 18.93 5.88
C ALA A 30 -13.84 17.79 4.87
N ASP A 31 -14.96 17.07 4.82
CA ASP A 31 -15.18 15.91 3.95
C ASP A 31 -14.01 14.92 4.00
N ARG A 32 -13.59 14.57 5.23
CA ARG A 32 -12.47 13.66 5.48
C ARG A 32 -12.89 12.45 6.26
N SER A 33 -12.34 11.30 5.91
CA SER A 33 -12.59 10.06 6.64
C SER A 33 -11.33 9.21 6.75
N LEU A 34 -11.19 8.53 7.89
CA LEU A 34 -10.19 7.51 8.14
C LEU A 34 -10.89 6.26 8.62
N HIS A 35 -10.72 5.15 7.91
CA HIS A 35 -11.21 3.84 8.26
C HIS A 35 -10.02 2.97 8.67
N ILE A 36 -10.12 2.32 9.81
CA ILE A 36 -9.10 1.42 10.35
C ILE A 36 -9.74 0.05 10.53
N ARG A 37 -9.36 -0.90 9.69
CA ARG A 37 -9.89 -2.25 9.71
C ARG A 37 -9.14 -3.15 10.69
N PRO A 38 -9.79 -4.15 11.29
CA PRO A 38 -9.12 -5.14 12.13
C PRO A 38 -8.01 -5.91 11.41
N SER A 39 -8.09 -6.02 10.08
CA SER A 39 -7.06 -6.63 9.23
C SER A 39 -5.74 -5.86 9.16
N GLY A 40 -5.67 -4.65 9.75
CA GLY A 40 -4.53 -3.75 9.64
C GLY A 40 -4.55 -2.87 8.38
N GLU A 41 -5.64 -2.88 7.62
CA GLU A 41 -5.82 -1.95 6.49
C GLU A 41 -6.37 -0.62 6.99
N ILE A 42 -5.74 0.46 6.53
CA ILE A 42 -6.17 1.83 6.76
C ILE A 42 -6.56 2.45 5.43
N THR A 43 -7.73 3.10 5.40
CA THR A 43 -8.16 3.89 4.23
C THR A 43 -8.43 5.32 4.67
N TYR A 44 -7.68 6.26 4.11
CA TYR A 44 -7.90 7.70 4.23
C TYR A 44 -8.55 8.21 2.94
N ARG A 45 -9.52 9.12 3.09
CA ARG A 45 -10.12 9.89 2.00
C ARG A 45 -10.25 11.34 2.41
N SER A 46 -10.03 12.24 1.47
CA SER A 46 -10.24 13.66 1.64
C SER A 46 -10.91 14.24 0.41
N GLY A 47 -11.84 15.19 0.64
CA GLY A 47 -12.36 16.04 -0.40
C GLY A 47 -11.37 17.13 -0.83
N THR A 48 -11.85 18.35 -1.00
CA THR A 48 -11.06 19.48 -1.53
C THR A 48 -10.00 20.02 -0.58
N ASP A 49 -10.19 19.86 0.73
CA ASP A 49 -9.29 20.39 1.77
C ASP A 49 -8.40 19.27 2.32
N ALA A 50 -7.53 18.71 1.49
CA ALA A 50 -6.59 17.69 1.93
C ALA A 50 -5.59 18.28 2.94
N THR A 51 -5.41 17.57 4.08
CA THR A 51 -4.39 17.92 5.09
C THR A 51 -3.16 17.03 5.00
N LEU A 52 -3.25 15.97 4.23
CA LEU A 52 -2.14 15.08 3.97
C LEU A 52 -1.56 15.44 2.61
N GLU A 53 -0.29 15.86 2.60
CA GLU A 53 0.40 16.31 1.40
C GLU A 53 1.73 15.57 1.27
N ILE A 54 2.16 15.39 0.03
CA ILE A 54 3.52 14.97 -0.28
C ILE A 54 4.44 16.19 -0.39
N SER A 55 5.72 16.00 -0.10
CA SER A 55 6.72 17.03 -0.35
C SER A 55 7.08 17.07 -1.83
N ALA A 56 6.84 18.20 -2.50
CA ALA A 56 7.24 18.45 -3.89
C ALA A 56 7.72 19.89 -4.02
N GLN A 57 8.40 20.21 -5.11
CA GLN A 57 8.91 21.58 -5.38
C GLN A 57 7.84 22.47 -5.99
N GLU A 58 6.91 21.89 -6.74
CA GLU A 58 5.84 22.59 -7.43
C GLU A 58 4.47 22.07 -7.01
N GLU A 59 3.42 22.88 -7.19
CA GLU A 59 2.03 22.51 -6.89
C GLU A 59 1.54 21.31 -7.73
N VAL A 60 2.05 21.18 -8.96
CA VAL A 60 1.80 20.03 -9.83
C VAL A 60 3.12 19.26 -9.97
N PRO A 61 3.32 18.20 -9.17
CA PRO A 61 4.57 17.46 -9.19
C PRO A 61 4.73 16.64 -10.48
N THR A 62 5.97 16.50 -10.92
CA THR A 62 6.32 15.50 -11.92
C THR A 62 6.08 14.09 -11.36
N ALA A 63 5.98 13.08 -12.24
CA ALA A 63 5.83 11.69 -11.79
C ALA A 63 6.95 11.26 -10.82
N ALA A 64 8.19 11.71 -11.06
CA ALA A 64 9.33 11.39 -10.20
C ALA A 64 9.20 12.04 -8.81
N GLU A 65 8.79 13.30 -8.74
CA GLU A 65 8.54 14.00 -7.47
C GLU A 65 7.37 13.39 -6.71
N ALA A 66 6.29 13.02 -7.42
CA ALA A 66 5.15 12.33 -6.82
C ALA A 66 5.55 10.98 -6.20
N VAL A 67 6.34 10.18 -6.91
CA VAL A 67 6.87 8.90 -6.40
C VAL A 67 7.76 9.12 -5.18
N LEU A 68 8.71 10.06 -5.26
CA LEU A 68 9.63 10.34 -4.15
C LEU A 68 8.87 10.84 -2.91
N GLY A 69 7.97 11.81 -3.10
CA GLY A 69 7.18 12.37 -2.01
C GLY A 69 6.25 11.33 -1.36
N ALA A 70 5.60 10.48 -2.17
CA ALA A 70 4.78 9.39 -1.68
C ALA A 70 5.59 8.32 -0.95
N SER A 71 6.79 7.97 -1.43
CA SER A 71 7.68 7.03 -0.76
C SER A 71 8.10 7.53 0.63
N ILE A 72 8.50 8.79 0.72
CA ILE A 72 8.86 9.43 2.00
C ILE A 72 7.65 9.43 2.97
N LEU A 73 6.45 9.76 2.47
CA LEU A 73 5.23 9.73 3.27
C LEU A 73 4.94 8.32 3.80
N LEU A 74 5.02 7.31 2.94
CA LEU A 74 4.79 5.91 3.33
C LEU A 74 5.82 5.41 4.34
N GLU A 75 7.11 5.73 4.16
CA GLU A 75 8.16 5.41 5.14
C GLU A 75 7.86 6.03 6.51
N GLN A 76 7.42 7.29 6.56
CA GLN A 76 7.02 7.94 7.80
C GLN A 76 5.81 7.30 8.46
N LEU A 77 4.82 6.84 7.66
CA LEU A 77 3.62 6.20 8.16
C LEU A 77 3.89 4.79 8.69
N THR A 78 4.77 4.04 8.04
CA THR A 78 5.10 2.68 8.43
C THR A 78 6.13 2.60 9.56
N GLU A 79 7.02 3.60 9.72
CA GLU A 79 8.02 3.70 10.80
C GLU A 79 8.70 2.36 11.11
N ASP A 80 9.25 1.68 10.11
CA ASP A 80 9.87 0.34 10.21
C ASP A 80 8.94 -0.79 10.71
N ARG A 81 7.64 -0.59 10.72
CA ARG A 81 6.66 -1.59 11.18
C ARG A 81 6.43 -2.73 10.18
N SER A 82 7.02 -2.67 9.00
CA SER A 82 6.97 -3.74 8.00
C SER A 82 7.94 -4.89 8.28
N GLY A 83 8.81 -4.77 9.30
CA GLY A 83 9.81 -5.77 9.65
C GLY A 83 10.92 -5.85 8.58
N GLU A 84 11.14 -7.04 8.00
CA GLU A 84 12.16 -7.26 6.96
C GLU A 84 11.70 -6.79 5.58
N ALA A 85 10.39 -6.57 5.38
CA ALA A 85 9.88 -6.11 4.10
C ALA A 85 10.14 -4.62 3.88
N ARG A 86 10.26 -4.27 2.61
CA ARG A 86 10.37 -2.88 2.15
C ARG A 86 9.30 -2.59 1.11
N LEU A 87 8.80 -1.36 1.11
CA LEU A 87 7.90 -0.90 0.06
C LEU A 87 8.69 -0.64 -1.22
N TYR A 88 8.09 -0.98 -2.36
CA TYR A 88 8.60 -0.66 -3.69
C TYR A 88 7.46 -0.18 -4.58
N LEU A 89 7.77 0.67 -5.55
CA LEU A 89 6.80 1.14 -6.52
C LEU A 89 6.47 0.02 -7.51
N GLU A 90 5.20 -0.33 -7.63
CA GLU A 90 4.69 -1.27 -8.63
C GLU A 90 4.28 -0.55 -9.91
N SER A 91 3.54 0.55 -9.77
CA SER A 91 3.11 1.33 -10.92
C SER A 91 2.83 2.78 -10.57
N VAL A 92 2.91 3.64 -11.59
CA VAL A 92 2.46 5.03 -11.57
C VAL A 92 1.59 5.26 -12.79
N SER A 93 0.43 5.88 -12.60
CA SER A 93 -0.43 6.32 -13.68
C SER A 93 -0.86 7.77 -13.46
N GLN A 94 -0.89 8.55 -14.54
CA GLN A 94 -1.33 9.94 -14.51
C GLN A 94 -2.53 10.08 -15.44
N GLY A 95 -3.57 10.74 -14.95
CA GLY A 95 -4.79 11.00 -15.71
C GLY A 95 -5.42 12.34 -15.32
N GLY A 96 -5.34 13.33 -16.22
CA GLY A 96 -5.77 14.70 -15.91
C GLY A 96 -4.94 15.28 -14.76
N ASP A 97 -5.63 15.76 -13.72
CA ASP A 97 -5.00 16.39 -12.55
C ASP A 97 -4.68 15.38 -11.43
N THR A 98 -4.82 14.08 -11.70
CA THR A 98 -4.62 13.04 -10.71
C THR A 98 -3.43 12.15 -11.04
N THR A 99 -2.68 11.76 -10.00
CA THR A 99 -1.62 10.76 -10.08
C THR A 99 -1.95 9.61 -9.12
N GLN A 100 -2.00 8.39 -9.63
CA GLN A 100 -2.17 7.17 -8.84
C GLN A 100 -0.85 6.42 -8.77
N LEU A 101 -0.49 6.02 -7.56
CA LEU A 101 0.73 5.30 -7.22
C LEU A 101 0.35 4.00 -6.51
N LEU A 102 0.88 2.87 -6.98
CA LEU A 102 0.69 1.56 -6.37
C LEU A 102 2.03 1.06 -5.85
N PHE A 103 2.04 0.61 -4.61
CA PHE A 103 3.23 0.07 -3.94
C PHE A 103 2.97 -1.35 -3.47
N GLY A 104 3.97 -2.22 -3.64
CA GLY A 104 4.03 -3.56 -3.09
C GLY A 104 5.03 -3.67 -1.95
N TYR A 105 5.00 -4.80 -1.23
CA TYR A 105 6.06 -5.21 -0.34
C TYR A 105 7.03 -6.15 -1.05
N GLN A 106 8.31 -6.09 -0.66
CA GLN A 106 9.35 -7.02 -1.08
C GLN A 106 10.28 -7.36 0.08
N ILE A 107 10.85 -8.55 0.06
CA ILE A 107 11.93 -8.99 0.95
C ILE A 107 13.12 -9.38 0.06
N ASP A 108 14.27 -8.75 0.25
CA ASP A 108 15.49 -8.98 -0.54
C ASP A 108 15.28 -8.93 -2.06
N GLY A 109 14.40 -8.02 -2.51
CA GLY A 109 14.07 -7.88 -3.94
C GLY A 109 13.03 -8.89 -4.45
N VAL A 110 12.54 -9.79 -3.61
CA VAL A 110 11.49 -10.75 -3.95
C VAL A 110 10.11 -10.17 -3.55
N PRO A 111 9.19 -9.99 -4.51
CA PRO A 111 7.90 -9.36 -4.25
C PRO A 111 6.99 -10.22 -3.39
N ILE A 112 6.16 -9.57 -2.57
CA ILE A 112 5.06 -10.20 -1.85
C ILE A 112 3.76 -9.80 -2.56
N ARG A 113 3.00 -10.81 -3.00
CA ARG A 113 1.70 -10.63 -3.64
C ARG A 113 0.59 -11.01 -2.69
N PHE A 114 -0.37 -10.13 -2.53
CA PHE A 114 -1.59 -10.44 -1.79
C PHE A 114 -2.51 -11.31 -2.65
N SER A 115 -3.06 -12.37 -2.06
CA SER A 115 -3.93 -13.33 -2.77
C SER A 115 -5.25 -12.72 -3.25
N ASP A 116 -5.66 -11.58 -2.72
CA ASP A 116 -6.81 -10.80 -3.16
C ASP A 116 -6.50 -9.82 -4.30
N GLY A 117 -5.26 -9.84 -4.82
CA GLY A 117 -4.80 -8.94 -5.88
C GLY A 117 -4.58 -7.50 -5.44
N GLY A 118 -4.65 -7.21 -4.14
CA GLY A 118 -4.43 -5.86 -3.61
C GLY A 118 -2.96 -5.47 -3.52
N HIS A 119 -2.72 -4.20 -3.18
CA HIS A 119 -1.39 -3.61 -3.03
C HIS A 119 -1.05 -3.36 -1.55
N ALA A 120 0.24 -3.19 -1.23
CA ALA A 120 0.69 -2.77 0.08
C ALA A 120 0.22 -1.35 0.40
N ALA A 121 0.33 -0.45 -0.58
CA ALA A 121 -0.26 0.88 -0.51
C ALA A 121 -0.76 1.34 -1.88
N GLU A 122 -1.83 2.11 -1.86
CA GLU A 122 -2.39 2.83 -3.01
C GLU A 122 -2.58 4.29 -2.61
N ILE A 123 -1.98 5.20 -3.38
CA ILE A 123 -2.07 6.64 -3.15
C ILE A 123 -2.64 7.30 -4.39
N THR A 124 -3.64 8.15 -4.20
CA THR A 124 -4.14 9.05 -5.24
C THR A 124 -3.85 10.48 -4.83
N LEU A 125 -3.20 11.22 -5.71
CA LEU A 125 -2.84 12.62 -5.54
C LEU A 125 -3.67 13.49 -6.48
N SER A 126 -3.97 14.71 -6.01
CA SER A 126 -4.39 15.85 -6.85
C SER A 126 -3.40 16.98 -6.56
N GLY A 127 -2.52 17.27 -7.52
CA GLY A 127 -1.34 18.06 -7.23
C GLY A 127 -0.47 17.38 -6.17
N THR A 128 -0.13 18.11 -5.10
CA THR A 128 0.60 17.57 -3.93
C THR A 128 -0.30 16.95 -2.87
N SER A 129 -1.60 17.16 -2.97
CA SER A 129 -2.58 16.73 -1.97
C SER A 129 -2.94 15.25 -2.12
N VAL A 130 -2.91 14.49 -1.01
CA VAL A 130 -3.37 13.11 -0.96
C VAL A 130 -4.89 13.10 -0.81
N THR A 131 -5.59 12.74 -1.87
CA THR A 131 -7.06 12.62 -1.85
C THR A 131 -7.53 11.26 -1.41
N ARG A 132 -6.71 10.24 -1.62
CA ARG A 132 -6.95 8.88 -1.16
C ARG A 132 -5.64 8.18 -0.81
N LEU A 133 -5.64 7.47 0.31
CA LEU A 133 -4.58 6.56 0.70
C LEU A 133 -5.20 5.28 1.25
N THR A 134 -4.84 4.15 0.69
CA THR A 134 -5.06 2.83 1.30
C THR A 134 -3.69 2.27 1.67
N LEU A 135 -3.53 1.79 2.89
CA LEU A 135 -2.27 1.23 3.38
C LEU A 135 -2.58 -0.03 4.19
N ARG A 136 -1.93 -1.13 3.86
CA ARG A 136 -1.99 -2.39 4.60
C ARG A 136 -0.78 -2.52 5.50
N PHE A 137 -0.98 -2.44 6.80
CA PHE A 137 0.08 -2.70 7.76
C PHE A 137 0.29 -4.20 7.89
N ARG A 138 1.45 -4.66 7.41
CA ARG A 138 1.94 -6.02 7.54
C ARG A 138 3.35 -6.00 8.05
N GLN A 139 3.64 -6.86 9.02
CA GLN A 139 4.99 -7.08 9.53
C GLN A 139 5.46 -8.46 9.12
N TYR A 140 6.59 -8.51 8.44
CA TYR A 140 7.18 -9.76 7.97
C TYR A 140 8.51 -9.99 8.69
N SER A 141 8.72 -11.23 9.09
CA SER A 141 9.96 -11.69 9.72
C SER A 141 10.28 -13.10 9.26
N THR A 142 11.56 -13.43 9.23
CA THR A 142 12.01 -14.78 8.86
C THR A 142 11.50 -15.82 9.86
N ALA A 143 10.77 -16.82 9.36
CA ALA A 143 10.28 -17.94 10.18
C ALA A 143 11.36 -19.00 10.45
N GLY A 144 12.53 -18.91 9.80
CA GLY A 144 13.60 -19.92 9.88
C GLY A 144 13.32 -21.21 9.09
N GLU A 145 12.25 -21.23 8.32
CA GLU A 145 11.87 -22.35 7.47
C GLU A 145 12.26 -22.11 6.02
N THR A 146 12.52 -23.18 5.27
CA THR A 146 12.85 -23.08 3.84
C THR A 146 11.65 -23.45 3.01
N SER A 147 11.22 -22.55 2.14
CA SER A 147 10.16 -22.83 1.15
C SER A 147 10.71 -23.72 0.01
N LEU A 148 9.94 -24.73 -0.36
CA LEU A 148 10.28 -25.58 -1.50
C LEU A 148 9.47 -25.11 -2.72
N LEU A 149 10.17 -24.62 -3.74
CA LEU A 149 9.57 -24.28 -5.02
C LEU A 149 9.46 -25.51 -5.93
N LEU A 150 8.43 -25.54 -6.76
CA LEU A 150 8.38 -26.53 -7.86
C LEU A 150 9.59 -26.33 -8.76
N PRO A 151 10.21 -27.45 -9.24
CA PRO A 151 11.29 -27.37 -10.20
C PRO A 151 10.89 -26.56 -11.44
N LEU A 152 11.77 -25.67 -11.91
CA LEU A 152 11.49 -24.77 -13.05
C LEU A 152 10.89 -25.49 -14.28
N ARG A 153 11.34 -26.71 -14.58
CA ARG A 153 10.80 -27.48 -15.72
C ARG A 153 9.32 -27.81 -15.56
N GLN A 154 8.88 -28.13 -14.33
CA GLN A 154 7.47 -28.43 -14.05
C GLN A 154 6.63 -27.17 -14.13
N THR A 155 7.16 -26.06 -13.58
CA THR A 155 6.51 -24.76 -13.62
C THR A 155 6.33 -24.26 -15.05
N LEU A 156 7.37 -24.39 -15.89
CA LEU A 156 7.29 -24.03 -17.31
C LEU A 156 6.29 -24.91 -18.09
N ALA A 157 6.17 -26.19 -17.73
CA ALA A 157 5.17 -27.06 -18.36
C ALA A 157 3.73 -26.60 -18.03
N ILE A 158 3.49 -26.19 -16.78
CA ILE A 158 2.19 -25.62 -16.37
C ILE A 158 1.93 -24.29 -17.09
N ALA A 159 2.92 -23.41 -17.14
CA ALA A 159 2.80 -22.11 -17.83
C ALA A 159 2.55 -22.25 -19.33
N ALA A 160 3.09 -23.29 -19.97
CA ALA A 160 2.87 -23.54 -21.39
C ALA A 160 1.38 -23.83 -21.72
N GLU A 161 0.59 -24.27 -20.76
CA GLU A 161 -0.86 -24.43 -20.89
C GLU A 161 -1.62 -23.09 -20.84
N HIS A 162 -0.94 -22.01 -20.39
CA HIS A 162 -1.49 -20.66 -20.28
C HIS A 162 -0.62 -19.65 -21.07
N PRO A 163 -0.76 -19.58 -22.39
CA PRO A 163 0.05 -18.69 -23.21
C PRO A 163 -0.10 -17.21 -22.82
N GLY A 164 1.02 -16.52 -22.70
CA GLY A 164 1.06 -15.10 -22.31
C GLY A 164 1.22 -14.86 -20.81
N THR A 165 1.29 -15.91 -20.01
CA THR A 165 1.56 -15.78 -18.57
C THR A 165 3.05 -15.55 -18.34
N GLU A 166 3.39 -14.50 -17.64
CA GLU A 166 4.74 -14.26 -17.12
C GLU A 166 4.88 -14.95 -15.76
N LEU A 167 5.99 -15.69 -15.58
CA LEU A 167 6.28 -16.36 -14.32
C LEU A 167 7.36 -15.65 -13.57
N SER A 168 7.08 -15.32 -12.32
CA SER A 168 8.03 -14.77 -11.37
C SER A 168 8.05 -15.58 -10.08
N VAL A 169 9.13 -15.46 -9.30
CA VAL A 169 9.18 -15.99 -7.93
C VAL A 169 8.79 -14.88 -6.98
N GLY A 170 7.89 -15.18 -6.07
CA GLY A 170 7.45 -14.22 -5.05
C GLY A 170 6.92 -14.92 -3.81
N TYR A 171 6.52 -14.13 -2.84
CA TYR A 171 5.79 -14.62 -1.67
C TYR A 171 4.30 -14.38 -1.87
N ALA A 172 3.49 -15.38 -1.54
CA ALA A 172 2.03 -15.27 -1.56
C ALA A 172 1.52 -15.00 -0.12
N ASP A 173 0.89 -13.85 0.09
CA ASP A 173 0.22 -13.49 1.34
C ASP A 173 -1.29 -13.72 1.22
N GLY A 174 -1.78 -14.78 1.86
CA GLY A 174 -3.20 -15.13 1.96
C GLY A 174 -3.90 -14.50 3.17
N GLY A 175 -3.25 -13.57 3.87
CA GLY A 175 -3.80 -12.95 5.09
C GLY A 175 -3.59 -13.77 6.36
N GLY A 176 -2.91 -14.90 6.28
CA GLY A 176 -2.53 -15.73 7.44
C GLY A 176 -1.27 -15.23 8.15
N ASP A 177 -0.80 -16.05 9.09
CA ASP A 177 0.38 -15.75 9.92
C ASP A 177 1.71 -16.07 9.23
N SER A 178 1.67 -16.71 8.07
CA SER A 178 2.88 -17.06 7.31
C SER A 178 2.70 -16.84 5.82
N VAL A 179 3.79 -16.49 5.16
CA VAL A 179 3.93 -16.42 3.71
C VAL A 179 4.99 -17.43 3.26
N SER A 180 4.81 -18.04 2.11
CA SER A 180 5.77 -18.96 1.52
C SER A 180 6.14 -18.52 0.12
N ALA A 181 7.40 -18.80 -0.28
CA ALA A 181 7.81 -18.59 -1.64
C ALA A 181 7.00 -19.47 -2.61
N SER A 182 6.58 -18.89 -3.71
CA SER A 182 5.77 -19.53 -4.73
C SER A 182 6.13 -19.01 -6.11
N TRP A 183 5.78 -19.76 -7.14
CA TRP A 183 5.73 -19.23 -8.50
C TRP A 183 4.44 -18.43 -8.64
N LEU A 184 4.60 -17.19 -9.08
CA LEU A 184 3.51 -16.24 -9.35
C LEU A 184 3.31 -16.18 -10.86
N ALA A 185 2.05 -16.11 -11.28
CA ALA A 185 1.62 -15.94 -12.65
C ALA A 185 0.99 -14.55 -12.79
N ASP A 186 1.57 -13.70 -13.61
CA ASP A 186 1.08 -12.35 -13.92
C ASP A 186 0.41 -12.29 -15.28
#